data_0f5b919d93231d934619318110ac6a6e
#
_entry.id   0f5b919d93231d934619318110ac6a6e
#
_cell.length_a   1.000
_cell.length_b   1.000
_cell.length_c   1.000
_cell.angle_alpha   90.00
_cell.angle_beta   90.00
_cell.angle_gamma   90.00
#
_symmetry.space_group_name_H-M   'P 1'
#
loop_
_entity.id
_entity.type
_entity.pdbx_description
1 polymer ?
#
loop_
_entity_poly.entity_id
_entity_poly.type
_entity_poly.pdbx_seq_one_letter_code
_entity_poly.pdbx_strand_id
1 'polypeptide(L)'
;MPPSHFCGAAPPSTQAPALAPIWLLALTAGCSVANVYFAQPLLDALAAAFDISHAVVGGVVSATQLGCLLSLVLLVPLGDQIERRRLMLAQMAGLVLALGGVALASSATGLMAGMLAIGLMGTAMTQGLIAYAAAIAAPAERGRVVGVVQS
;
A
#
# COMPACT_ATOMS: atom_id res chain seq x y z
N MET A 1 63.38 -5.99 -9.26
CA MET A 1 61.99 -5.59 -8.96
C MET A 1 61.04 -6.58 -9.57
N PRO A 2 60.32 -7.42 -8.77
CA PRO A 2 59.31 -8.31 -9.30
C PRO A 2 57.99 -7.56 -9.48
N PRO A 3 57.15 -7.92 -10.48
CA PRO A 3 55.85 -7.29 -10.70
C PRO A 3 54.83 -7.73 -9.65
N SER A 4 54.16 -6.76 -9.04
CA SER A 4 53.06 -6.95 -8.11
C SER A 4 51.87 -7.57 -8.83
N HIS A 5 51.51 -8.80 -8.46
CA HIS A 5 50.27 -9.47 -8.83
C HIS A 5 49.11 -8.68 -8.18
N PHE A 6 48.39 -7.89 -8.95
CA PHE A 6 47.06 -7.39 -8.60
C PHE A 6 46.14 -8.60 -8.57
N CYS A 7 45.86 -9.11 -7.37
CA CYS A 7 44.81 -10.08 -7.12
C CYS A 7 43.49 -9.34 -7.35
N GLY A 8 42.89 -9.53 -8.54
CA GLY A 8 41.57 -9.01 -8.87
C GLY A 8 40.55 -9.67 -7.93
N ALA A 9 40.09 -8.94 -6.94
CA ALA A 9 38.91 -9.32 -6.18
C ALA A 9 37.73 -9.44 -7.15
N ALA A 10 37.20 -10.66 -7.30
CA ALA A 10 35.97 -10.89 -8.06
C ALA A 10 34.87 -9.95 -7.52
N PRO A 11 34.11 -9.28 -8.38
CA PRO A 11 33.01 -8.44 -7.92
C PRO A 11 32.03 -9.33 -7.14
N PRO A 12 31.45 -8.84 -6.03
CA PRO A 12 30.46 -9.59 -5.29
C PRO A 12 29.33 -9.99 -6.24
N SER A 13 29.02 -11.29 -6.29
CA SER A 13 27.92 -11.83 -7.07
C SER A 13 26.64 -11.13 -6.66
N THR A 14 26.16 -10.20 -7.49
CA THR A 14 24.84 -9.58 -7.37
C THR A 14 23.82 -10.69 -7.56
N GLN A 15 23.38 -11.31 -6.47
CA GLN A 15 22.25 -12.21 -6.51
C GLN A 15 21.07 -11.37 -6.97
N ALA A 16 20.61 -11.60 -8.19
CA ALA A 16 19.37 -11.03 -8.70
C ALA A 16 18.26 -11.38 -7.70
N PRO A 17 17.44 -10.41 -7.25
CA PRO A 17 16.35 -10.71 -6.34
C PRO A 17 15.49 -11.79 -6.97
N ALA A 18 15.21 -12.85 -6.23
CA ALA A 18 14.37 -13.93 -6.72
C ALA A 18 13.05 -13.33 -7.20
N LEU A 19 12.60 -13.63 -8.43
CA LEU A 19 11.39 -13.07 -9.03
C LEU A 19 10.13 -13.32 -8.15
N ALA A 20 10.13 -14.45 -7.41
CA ALA A 20 9.04 -14.80 -6.51
C ALA A 20 8.69 -13.71 -5.46
N PRO A 21 9.63 -13.11 -4.72
CA PRO A 21 9.29 -12.03 -3.78
C PRO A 21 8.75 -10.78 -4.47
N ILE A 22 9.17 -10.46 -5.68
CA ILE A 22 8.67 -9.29 -6.43
C ILE A 22 7.19 -9.48 -6.82
N TRP A 23 6.81 -10.65 -7.31
CA TRP A 23 5.43 -10.96 -7.63
C TRP A 23 4.52 -10.96 -6.41
N LEU A 24 4.99 -11.45 -5.26
CA LEU A 24 4.24 -11.36 -4.00
C LEU A 24 4.03 -9.90 -3.57
N LEU A 25 5.04 -9.05 -3.71
CA LEU A 25 4.93 -7.63 -3.41
C LEU A 25 3.94 -6.94 -4.36
N ALA A 26 3.99 -7.24 -5.65
CA ALA A 26 3.07 -6.71 -6.65
C ALA A 26 1.62 -7.15 -6.36
N LEU A 27 1.39 -8.43 -6.06
CA LEU A 27 0.08 -8.96 -5.71
C LEU A 27 -0.47 -8.29 -4.44
N THR A 28 0.36 -8.15 -3.40
CA THR A 28 -0.04 -7.52 -2.15
C THR A 28 -0.34 -6.03 -2.36
N ALA A 29 0.44 -5.33 -3.16
CA ALA A 29 0.20 -3.93 -3.52
C ALA A 29 -1.12 -3.79 -4.31
N GLY A 30 -1.36 -4.66 -5.29
CA GLY A 30 -2.61 -4.70 -6.06
C GLY A 30 -3.83 -4.95 -5.18
N CYS A 31 -3.76 -5.92 -4.26
CA CYS A 31 -4.83 -6.16 -3.28
C CYS A 31 -5.08 -4.94 -2.38
N SER A 32 -4.03 -4.23 -1.97
CA SER A 32 -4.16 -3.01 -1.15
C SER A 32 -4.86 -1.89 -1.91
N VAL A 33 -4.51 -1.69 -3.20
CA VAL A 33 -5.17 -0.72 -4.08
C VAL A 33 -6.63 -1.11 -4.30
N ALA A 34 -6.91 -2.39 -4.57
CA ALA A 34 -8.27 -2.89 -4.75
C ALA A 34 -9.15 -2.57 -3.54
N ASN A 35 -8.63 -2.73 -2.30
CA ASN A 35 -9.36 -2.39 -1.07
C ASN A 35 -9.70 -0.89 -0.95
N VAL A 36 -8.90 0.00 -1.55
CA VAL A 36 -9.19 1.45 -1.56
C VAL A 36 -10.33 1.79 -2.51
N TYR A 37 -10.44 1.09 -3.63
CA TYR A 37 -11.37 1.43 -4.71
C TYR A 37 -12.60 0.53 -4.82
N PHE A 38 -12.72 -0.53 -4.01
CA PHE A 38 -13.80 -1.52 -4.13
C PHE A 38 -15.22 -0.93 -3.99
N ALA A 39 -15.37 0.17 -3.26
CA ALA A 39 -16.67 0.79 -3.04
C ALA A 39 -17.18 1.55 -4.28
N GLN A 40 -16.31 1.97 -5.19
CA GLN A 40 -16.71 2.79 -6.34
C GLN A 40 -17.76 2.11 -7.24
N PRO A 41 -17.60 0.84 -7.68
CA PRO A 41 -18.60 0.16 -8.48
C PRO A 41 -19.88 -0.22 -7.71
N LEU A 42 -19.86 -0.11 -6.37
CA LEU A 42 -20.98 -0.48 -5.50
C LEU A 42 -21.75 0.74 -4.97
N LEU A 43 -21.47 1.95 -5.46
CA LEU A 43 -22.06 3.20 -4.94
C LEU A 43 -23.60 3.19 -4.95
N ASP A 44 -24.22 2.69 -6.01
CA ASP A 44 -25.68 2.59 -6.11
C ASP A 44 -26.26 1.57 -5.12
N ALA A 45 -25.59 0.44 -4.95
CA ALA A 45 -25.97 -0.57 -3.97
C ALA A 45 -25.82 -0.04 -2.53
N LEU A 46 -24.77 0.74 -2.26
CA LEU A 46 -24.57 1.40 -0.97
C LEU A 46 -25.65 2.46 -0.70
N ALA A 47 -26.02 3.26 -1.72
CA ALA A 47 -27.12 4.21 -1.60
C ALA A 47 -28.42 3.53 -1.18
N ALA A 48 -28.75 2.44 -1.84
CA ALA A 48 -29.97 1.66 -1.53
C ALA A 48 -29.89 0.97 -0.17
N ALA A 49 -28.75 0.39 0.22
CA ALA A 49 -28.60 -0.35 1.46
C ALA A 49 -28.67 0.54 2.72
N PHE A 50 -28.19 1.78 2.62
CA PHE A 50 -28.16 2.72 3.74
C PHE A 50 -29.24 3.80 3.66
N ASP A 51 -30.13 3.73 2.66
CA ASP A 51 -31.20 4.72 2.38
C ASP A 51 -30.66 6.17 2.38
N ILE A 52 -29.53 6.37 1.68
CA ILE A 52 -28.82 7.64 1.59
C ILE A 52 -28.86 8.20 0.17
N SER A 53 -28.88 9.52 0.07
CA SER A 53 -28.87 10.20 -1.23
C SER A 53 -27.56 9.99 -1.98
N HIS A 54 -27.58 10.03 -3.31
CA HIS A 54 -26.38 9.96 -4.17
C HIS A 54 -25.32 11.03 -3.82
N ALA A 55 -25.74 12.17 -3.30
CA ALA A 55 -24.81 13.20 -2.81
C ALA A 55 -24.01 12.72 -1.59
N VAL A 56 -24.65 12.01 -0.65
CA VAL A 56 -23.98 11.43 0.53
C VAL A 56 -23.07 10.27 0.13
N VAL A 57 -23.47 9.48 -0.87
CA VAL A 57 -22.62 8.40 -1.43
C VAL A 57 -21.34 8.98 -2.04
N GLY A 58 -21.40 10.13 -2.71
CA GLY A 58 -20.22 10.87 -3.16
C GLY A 58 -19.26 11.21 -1.99
N GLY A 59 -19.81 11.47 -0.81
CA GLY A 59 -19.05 11.68 0.42
C GLY A 59 -18.24 10.45 0.86
N VAL A 60 -18.71 9.23 0.56
CA VAL A 60 -17.98 7.97 0.83
C VAL A 60 -16.67 7.93 0.05
N VAL A 61 -16.73 8.27 -1.25
CA VAL A 61 -15.53 8.36 -2.10
C VAL A 61 -14.60 9.46 -1.59
N SER A 62 -15.16 10.64 -1.27
CA SER A 62 -14.38 11.76 -0.72
C SER A 62 -13.69 11.39 0.60
N ALA A 63 -14.35 10.65 1.49
CA ALA A 63 -13.78 10.18 2.74
C ALA A 63 -12.58 9.24 2.47
N THR A 64 -12.70 8.32 1.50
CA THR A 64 -11.58 7.45 1.11
C THR A 64 -10.40 8.26 0.57
N GLN A 65 -10.65 9.24 -0.29
CA GLN A 65 -9.59 10.10 -0.85
C GLN A 65 -8.92 10.98 0.21
N LEU A 66 -9.68 11.49 1.18
CA LEU A 66 -9.12 12.17 2.34
C LEU A 66 -8.23 11.23 3.17
N GLY A 67 -8.65 9.97 3.36
CA GLY A 67 -7.82 8.94 3.98
C GLY A 67 -6.51 8.73 3.24
N CYS A 68 -6.54 8.64 1.91
CA CYS A 68 -5.35 8.52 1.06
C CYS A 68 -4.42 9.74 1.24
N LEU A 69 -4.96 10.94 1.22
CA LEU A 69 -4.20 12.18 1.42
C LEU A 69 -3.53 12.20 2.79
N LEU A 70 -4.28 11.91 3.85
CA LEU A 70 -3.75 11.84 5.21
C LEU A 70 -2.65 10.77 5.34
N SER A 71 -2.80 9.65 4.65
CA SER A 71 -1.79 8.59 4.59
C SER A 71 -0.45 9.11 4.06
N LEU A 72 -0.48 9.82 2.93
CA LEU A 72 0.72 10.36 2.29
C LEU A 72 1.41 11.41 3.17
N VAL A 73 0.63 12.21 3.88
CA VAL A 73 1.18 13.30 4.71
C VAL A 73 1.67 12.81 6.08
N LEU A 74 0.98 11.83 6.69
CA LEU A 74 1.25 11.40 8.07
C LEU A 74 1.99 10.07 8.14
N LEU A 75 1.52 9.05 7.40
CA LEU A 75 2.03 7.69 7.55
C LEU A 75 3.27 7.39 6.69
N VAL A 76 3.39 8.03 5.53
CA VAL A 76 4.58 7.84 4.69
C VAL A 76 5.84 8.39 5.36
N PRO A 77 5.87 9.62 5.90
CA PRO A 77 7.03 10.11 6.66
C PRO A 77 7.32 9.31 7.93
N LEU A 78 6.28 8.74 8.55
CA LEU A 78 6.43 7.90 9.74
C LEU A 78 7.17 6.59 9.41
N GLY A 79 7.06 6.11 8.18
CA GLY A 79 7.79 4.93 7.68
C GLY A 79 9.31 5.08 7.68
N ASP A 80 9.82 6.31 7.69
CA ASP A 80 11.25 6.59 7.77
C ASP A 80 11.77 6.59 9.22
N GLN A 81 10.88 6.70 10.21
CA GLN A 81 11.22 6.79 11.64
C GLN A 81 10.99 5.48 12.40
N ILE A 82 10.11 4.61 11.93
CA ILE A 82 9.71 3.38 12.60
C ILE A 82 10.24 2.17 11.82
N GLU A 83 10.54 1.09 12.56
CA GLU A 83 10.90 -0.18 11.96
C GLU A 83 9.83 -0.62 10.94
N ARG A 84 10.22 -0.70 9.68
CA ARG A 84 9.34 -0.93 8.52
C ARG A 84 8.42 -2.15 8.70
N ARG A 85 8.95 -3.24 9.27
CA ARG A 85 8.17 -4.46 9.54
C ARG A 85 7.01 -4.21 10.50
N ARG A 86 7.26 -3.47 11.60
CA ARG A 86 6.23 -3.16 12.60
C ARG A 86 5.16 -2.26 12.01
N LEU A 87 5.58 -1.26 11.22
CA LEU A 87 4.65 -0.35 10.56
C LEU A 87 3.73 -1.10 9.57
N MET A 88 4.30 -1.98 8.72
CA MET A 88 3.51 -2.77 7.76
C MET A 88 2.53 -3.71 8.46
N LEU A 89 2.92 -4.37 9.55
CA LEU A 89 2.02 -5.23 10.34
C LEU A 89 0.89 -4.42 10.99
N ALA A 90 1.21 -3.24 11.53
CA ALA A 90 0.20 -2.34 12.11
C ALA A 90 -0.79 -1.83 11.04
N GLN A 91 -0.30 -1.48 9.85
CA GLN A 91 -1.13 -1.06 8.72
C GLN A 91 -2.03 -2.20 8.22
N MET A 92 -1.50 -3.42 8.12
CA MET A 92 -2.29 -4.61 7.75
C MET A 92 -3.40 -4.88 8.78
N ALA A 93 -3.06 -4.88 10.07
CA ALA A 93 -4.04 -5.05 11.14
C ALA A 93 -5.10 -3.93 11.10
N GLY A 94 -4.68 -2.67 10.93
CA GLY A 94 -5.56 -1.52 10.79
C GLY A 94 -6.50 -1.64 9.59
N LEU A 95 -6.00 -2.12 8.44
CA LEU A 95 -6.81 -2.35 7.24
C LEU A 95 -7.87 -3.44 7.47
N VAL A 96 -7.51 -4.57 8.09
CA VAL A 96 -8.45 -5.65 8.44
C VAL A 96 -9.54 -5.14 9.39
N LEU A 97 -9.16 -4.35 10.41
CA LEU A 97 -10.12 -3.74 11.34
C LEU A 97 -11.04 -2.74 10.64
N ALA A 98 -10.50 -1.92 9.74
CA ALA A 98 -11.29 -0.96 8.95
C ALA A 98 -12.29 -1.66 8.04
N LEU A 99 -11.88 -2.73 7.35
CA LEU A 99 -12.77 -3.56 6.52
C LEU A 99 -13.86 -4.24 7.36
N GLY A 100 -13.50 -4.80 8.52
CA GLY A 100 -14.48 -5.34 9.47
C GLY A 100 -15.45 -4.29 9.96
N GLY A 101 -14.97 -3.08 10.27
CA GLY A 101 -15.79 -1.94 10.66
C GLY A 101 -16.79 -1.53 9.59
N VAL A 102 -16.37 -1.50 8.33
CA VAL A 102 -17.26 -1.22 7.18
C VAL A 102 -18.29 -2.32 7.01
N ALA A 103 -17.89 -3.60 7.13
CA ALA A 103 -18.81 -4.74 7.02
C ALA A 103 -19.89 -4.75 8.12
N LEU A 104 -19.60 -4.19 9.29
CA LEU A 104 -20.52 -4.09 10.44
C LEU A 104 -21.19 -2.71 10.52
N ALA A 105 -20.90 -1.79 9.60
CA ALA A 105 -21.47 -0.47 9.63
C ALA A 105 -22.98 -0.52 9.42
N SER A 106 -23.73 0.09 10.34
CA SER A 106 -25.18 0.24 10.28
C SER A 106 -25.64 1.68 10.02
N SER A 107 -24.68 2.59 9.81
CA SER A 107 -24.96 4.01 9.57
C SER A 107 -24.03 4.60 8.50
N ALA A 108 -24.50 5.62 7.80
CA ALA A 108 -23.70 6.34 6.80
C ALA A 108 -22.41 6.94 7.39
N THR A 109 -22.47 7.44 8.61
CA THR A 109 -21.30 7.98 9.34
C THR A 109 -20.27 6.88 9.65
N GLY A 110 -20.72 5.70 10.08
CA GLY A 110 -19.85 4.55 10.29
C GLY A 110 -19.18 4.07 9.01
N LEU A 111 -19.94 4.04 7.90
CA LEU A 111 -19.42 3.74 6.58
C LEU A 111 -18.35 4.73 6.15
N MET A 112 -18.61 6.05 6.26
CA MET A 112 -17.64 7.08 5.90
C MET A 112 -16.35 7.00 6.73
N ALA A 113 -16.47 6.80 8.06
CA ALA A 113 -15.32 6.63 8.94
C ALA A 113 -14.49 5.39 8.58
N GLY A 114 -15.15 4.27 8.28
CA GLY A 114 -14.49 3.05 7.83
C GLY A 114 -13.78 3.23 6.50
N MET A 115 -14.40 3.91 5.53
CA MET A 115 -13.82 4.18 4.23
C MET A 115 -12.62 5.14 4.30
N LEU A 116 -12.67 6.13 5.18
CA LEU A 116 -11.52 6.99 5.48
C LEU A 116 -10.35 6.15 6.05
N ALA A 117 -10.64 5.25 6.98
CA ALA A 117 -9.64 4.36 7.56
C ALA A 117 -9.04 3.40 6.52
N ILE A 118 -9.86 2.87 5.60
CA ILE A 118 -9.39 2.03 4.47
C ILE A 118 -8.45 2.82 3.57
N GLY A 119 -8.82 4.05 3.18
CA GLY A 119 -7.96 4.94 2.41
C GLY A 119 -6.63 5.22 3.09
N LEU A 120 -6.67 5.49 4.40
CA LEU A 120 -5.49 5.77 5.22
C LEU A 120 -4.54 4.56 5.28
N MET A 121 -5.04 3.38 5.63
CA MET A 121 -4.21 2.18 5.84
C MET A 121 -3.78 1.55 4.52
N GLY A 122 -4.68 1.47 3.53
CA GLY A 122 -4.40 0.87 2.23
C GLY A 122 -3.34 1.62 1.44
N THR A 123 -3.42 2.96 1.40
CA THR A 123 -2.42 3.79 0.70
C THR A 123 -1.06 3.70 1.39
N ALA A 124 -1.01 3.78 2.72
CA ALA A 124 0.24 3.64 3.47
C ALA A 124 0.91 2.28 3.22
N MET A 125 0.14 1.20 3.19
CA MET A 125 0.64 -0.14 2.91
C MET A 125 1.21 -0.24 1.49
N THR A 126 0.50 0.27 0.49
CA THR A 126 0.97 0.29 -0.91
C THR A 126 2.29 1.04 -1.05
N GLN A 127 2.39 2.25 -0.49
CA GLN A 127 3.62 3.04 -0.52
C GLN A 127 4.77 2.34 0.22
N GLY A 128 4.48 1.70 1.36
CA GLY A 128 5.44 0.90 2.12
C GLY A 128 6.02 -0.27 1.32
N LEU A 129 5.16 -0.99 0.58
CA LEU A 129 5.56 -2.10 -0.30
C LEU A 129 6.43 -1.64 -1.45
N ILE A 130 6.07 -0.52 -2.12
CA ILE A 130 6.85 0.08 -3.20
C ILE A 130 8.24 0.50 -2.70
N ALA A 131 8.29 1.19 -1.55
CA ALA A 131 9.53 1.61 -0.92
C ALA A 131 10.40 0.40 -0.51
N TYR A 132 9.79 -0.67 -0.01
CA TYR A 132 10.50 -1.91 0.31
C TYR A 132 11.07 -2.58 -0.94
N ALA A 133 10.25 -2.70 -2.00
CA ALA A 133 10.69 -3.25 -3.28
C ALA A 133 11.88 -2.48 -3.87
N ALA A 134 11.83 -1.15 -3.81
CA ALA A 134 12.93 -0.30 -4.24
C ALA A 134 14.20 -0.47 -3.40
N ALA A 135 14.06 -0.76 -2.10
CA ALA A 135 15.19 -0.94 -1.18
C ALA A 135 15.93 -2.27 -1.40
N ILE A 136 15.21 -3.34 -1.75
CA ILE A 136 15.81 -4.67 -2.00
C ILE A 136 16.33 -4.83 -3.43
N ALA A 137 15.90 -3.97 -4.36
CA ALA A 137 16.33 -4.03 -5.75
C ALA A 137 17.74 -3.47 -5.94
N ALA A 138 18.52 -4.13 -6.83
CA ALA A 138 19.81 -3.59 -7.26
C ALA A 138 19.63 -2.21 -7.92
N PRO A 139 20.59 -1.27 -7.77
CA PRO A 139 20.44 0.10 -8.28
C PRO A 139 20.05 0.19 -9.76
N ALA A 140 20.57 -0.71 -10.60
CA ALA A 140 20.26 -0.78 -12.03
C ALA A 140 18.83 -1.30 -12.34
N GLU A 141 18.20 -2.03 -11.41
CA GLU A 141 16.89 -2.69 -11.61
C GLU A 141 15.76 -2.02 -10.85
N ARG A 142 16.04 -1.01 -10.02
CA ARG A 142 15.04 -0.34 -9.18
C ARG A 142 13.82 0.14 -9.96
N GLY A 143 14.03 0.79 -11.11
CA GLY A 143 12.94 1.29 -11.95
C GLY A 143 12.04 0.16 -12.47
N ARG A 144 12.63 -0.96 -12.88
CA ARG A 144 11.89 -2.13 -13.34
C ARG A 144 11.08 -2.78 -12.22
N VAL A 145 11.71 -2.97 -11.05
CA VAL A 145 11.05 -3.59 -9.87
C VAL A 145 9.90 -2.74 -9.38
N VAL A 146 10.11 -1.42 -9.24
CA VAL A 146 9.04 -0.48 -8.86
C VAL A 146 7.92 -0.49 -9.89
N GLY A 147 8.23 -0.49 -11.19
CA GLY A 147 7.22 -0.58 -12.26
C GLY A 147 6.37 -1.83 -12.18
N VAL A 148 6.96 -3.01 -11.90
CA VAL A 148 6.22 -4.28 -11.73
C VAL A 148 5.33 -4.26 -10.49
N VAL A 149 5.76 -3.62 -9.40
CA VAL A 149 4.97 -3.54 -8.16
C VAL A 149 3.81 -2.54 -8.28
N GLN A 150 3.92 -1.56 -9.19
CA GLN A 150 2.88 -0.53 -9.43
C GLN A 150 1.91 -0.86 -10.56
N SER A 151 2.20 -1.86 -11.40
CA SER A 151 1.35 -2.26 -12.52
C SER A 151 0.26 -3.25 -12.10
#